data_32245cde259fdc71ab5b60918e204e07
#
_entry.id   32245cde259fdc71ab5b60918e204e07
#
_cell.length_a   1.000
_cell.length_b   1.000
_cell.length_c   1.000
_cell.angle_alpha   90.00
_cell.angle_beta   90.00
_cell.angle_gamma   90.00
#
_symmetry.space_group_name_H-M   'P 1'
#
loop_
_entity.id
_entity.type
_entity.pdbx_description
1 polymer ?
#
loop_
_entity_poly.entity_id
_entity_poly.type
_entity_poly.pdbx_seq_one_letter_code
_entity_poly.pdbx_strand_id
1 'polypeptide(L)'
;EATERFQEENVEVHGVEIRERYDEEKDVRTTVVRITTENGARTMGKPQGTYITIEAPDLSVPDEDYHREISEEVAHHLRELIDLGRQQSILVVGLGNQEITADSLGPRAVSNLHMTRHVIREYGLKSNEHMKMHQISGIVPGVMAQTGMETLEIVRGVVSETKPDLVIAVDALAAR
;
A
#
# COMPACT_ATOMS: atom_id res chain seq x y z
N GLU A 1 7.12 11.48 -17.35
CA GLU A 1 8.19 12.43 -17.78
C GLU A 1 9.57 12.05 -17.24
N ALA A 2 9.74 11.76 -15.95
CA ALA A 2 11.05 11.34 -15.40
C ALA A 2 11.48 9.96 -15.93
N THR A 3 10.55 9.01 -16.02
CA THR A 3 10.82 7.65 -16.51
C THR A 3 11.18 7.63 -18.00
N GLU A 4 10.49 8.42 -18.81
CA GLU A 4 10.78 8.57 -20.25
C GLU A 4 12.17 9.17 -20.50
N ARG A 5 12.57 10.21 -19.76
CA ARG A 5 13.91 10.80 -19.87
C ARG A 5 15.04 9.81 -19.54
N PHE A 6 14.84 8.92 -18.56
CA PHE A 6 15.84 7.91 -18.21
C PHE A 6 16.00 6.80 -19.25
N GLN A 7 14.95 6.47 -20.00
CA GLN A 7 15.05 5.53 -21.12
C GLN A 7 15.77 6.12 -22.34
N GLU A 8 15.59 7.41 -22.63
CA GLU A 8 16.26 8.06 -23.76
C GLU A 8 17.75 8.34 -23.53
N GLU A 9 18.17 8.60 -22.27
CA GLU A 9 19.56 9.00 -21.98
C GLU A 9 20.47 7.84 -21.57
N ASN A 10 19.94 6.63 -21.37
CA ASN A 10 20.70 5.44 -20.93
C ASN A 10 21.63 5.74 -19.72
N VAL A 11 21.19 6.63 -18.82
CA VAL A 11 21.93 7.00 -17.63
C VAL A 11 21.66 5.90 -16.57
N GLU A 12 22.57 4.95 -16.46
CA GLU A 12 22.58 4.02 -15.32
C GLU A 12 22.80 4.81 -14.02
N VAL A 13 21.72 5.13 -13.35
CA VAL A 13 21.82 5.69 -12.01
C VAL A 13 22.16 4.55 -11.07
N HIS A 14 23.40 4.52 -10.60
CA HIS A 14 23.88 3.46 -9.71
C HIS A 14 22.99 3.32 -8.46
N GLY A 15 22.36 2.14 -8.33
CA GLY A 15 21.44 1.84 -7.21
C GLY A 15 19.98 2.21 -7.47
N VAL A 16 19.58 2.40 -8.74
CA VAL A 16 18.19 2.51 -9.17
C VAL A 16 17.92 1.46 -10.22
N GLU A 17 16.94 0.59 -9.97
CA GLU A 17 16.45 -0.39 -10.94
C GLU A 17 15.04 0.02 -11.35
N ILE A 18 14.78 0.10 -12.67
CA ILE A 18 13.47 0.42 -13.21
C ILE A 18 13.02 -0.75 -14.08
N ARG A 19 11.80 -1.23 -13.84
CA ARG A 19 11.14 -2.24 -14.68
C ARG A 19 9.77 -1.71 -15.06
N GLU A 20 9.43 -1.82 -16.34
CA GLU A 20 8.15 -1.41 -16.87
C GLU A 20 7.50 -2.60 -17.60
N ARG A 21 6.21 -2.78 -17.41
CA ARG A 21 5.37 -3.74 -18.11
C ARG A 21 4.10 -3.04 -18.57
N TYR A 22 3.74 -3.24 -19.82
CA TYR A 22 2.48 -2.78 -20.38
C TYR A 22 1.67 -3.98 -20.87
N ASP A 23 0.43 -4.06 -20.43
CA ASP A 23 -0.58 -5.02 -20.85
C ASP A 23 -1.51 -4.35 -21.84
N GLU A 24 -1.36 -4.67 -23.13
CA GLU A 24 -2.13 -4.06 -24.21
C GLU A 24 -3.62 -4.45 -24.18
N GLU A 25 -3.96 -5.65 -23.66
CA GLU A 25 -5.34 -6.12 -23.60
C GLU A 25 -6.16 -5.35 -22.56
N LYS A 26 -5.50 -4.92 -21.49
CA LYS A 26 -6.11 -4.25 -20.32
C LYS A 26 -5.84 -2.76 -20.28
N ASP A 27 -5.00 -2.25 -21.18
CA ASP A 27 -4.47 -0.88 -21.12
C ASP A 27 -3.90 -0.53 -19.73
N VAL A 28 -3.12 -1.45 -19.15
CA VAL A 28 -2.53 -1.29 -17.82
C VAL A 28 -1.02 -1.21 -17.92
N ARG A 29 -0.45 -0.14 -17.37
CA ARG A 29 0.99 0.02 -17.25
C ARG A 29 1.42 -0.15 -15.80
N THR A 30 2.38 -1.02 -15.55
CA THR A 30 2.99 -1.22 -14.25
C THR A 30 4.46 -0.83 -14.30
N THR A 31 4.85 0.14 -13.48
CA THR A 31 6.24 0.58 -13.33
C THR A 31 6.73 0.28 -11.93
N VAL A 32 7.81 -0.46 -11.81
CA VAL A 32 8.48 -0.78 -10.54
C VAL A 32 9.83 -0.07 -10.51
N VAL A 33 10.01 0.83 -9.56
CA VAL A 33 11.27 1.54 -9.31
C VAL A 33 11.82 1.11 -7.96
N ARG A 34 13.01 0.52 -7.94
CA ARG A 34 13.69 0.10 -6.72
C ARG A 34 14.93 0.96 -6.48
N ILE A 35 14.93 1.70 -5.38
CA ILE A 35 16.02 2.59 -4.99
C ILE A 35 16.77 1.93 -3.84
N THR A 36 18.03 1.51 -4.08
CA THR A 36 18.81 0.71 -3.13
C THR A 36 19.96 1.46 -2.47
N THR A 37 20.34 2.63 -3.00
CA THR A 37 21.45 3.43 -2.50
C THR A 37 21.06 4.86 -2.16
N GLU A 38 21.86 5.52 -1.29
CA GLU A 38 21.66 6.94 -0.97
C GLU A 38 21.86 7.85 -2.18
N ASN A 39 22.78 7.49 -3.10
CA ASN A 39 23.00 8.24 -4.32
C ASN A 39 21.76 8.16 -5.22
N GLY A 40 21.20 6.97 -5.40
CA GLY A 40 19.92 6.77 -6.08
C GLY A 40 18.81 7.59 -5.45
N ALA A 41 18.71 7.60 -4.12
CA ALA A 41 17.71 8.38 -3.39
C ALA A 41 17.82 9.89 -3.66
N ARG A 42 19.05 10.44 -3.65
CA ARG A 42 19.30 11.86 -3.97
C ARG A 42 18.93 12.18 -5.42
N THR A 43 19.33 11.32 -6.36
CA THR A 43 19.06 11.53 -7.79
C THR A 43 17.59 11.48 -8.11
N MET A 44 16.86 10.52 -7.51
CA MET A 44 15.42 10.36 -7.71
C MET A 44 14.56 11.32 -6.87
N GLY A 45 15.16 12.03 -5.89
CA GLY A 45 14.42 12.87 -4.96
C GLY A 45 13.44 12.11 -4.09
N LYS A 46 13.67 10.81 -3.87
CA LYS A 46 12.81 9.89 -3.11
C LYS A 46 13.64 9.03 -2.16
N PRO A 47 13.13 8.65 -0.98
CA PRO A 47 13.81 7.72 -0.08
C PRO A 47 14.16 6.38 -0.74
N GLN A 48 15.11 5.65 -0.15
CA GLN A 48 15.35 4.25 -0.51
C GLN A 48 14.08 3.43 -0.27
N GLY A 49 13.77 2.52 -1.19
CA GLY A 49 12.57 1.70 -1.14
C GLY A 49 12.13 1.21 -2.51
N THR A 50 11.01 0.51 -2.53
CA THR A 50 10.36 0.04 -3.77
C THR A 50 9.12 0.88 -4.02
N TYR A 51 9.01 1.42 -5.22
CA TYR A 51 7.90 2.23 -5.69
C TYR A 51 7.23 1.49 -6.84
N ILE A 52 5.95 1.22 -6.72
CA ILE A 52 5.16 0.51 -7.72
C ILE A 52 4.04 1.45 -8.16
N THR A 53 3.99 1.74 -9.44
CA THR A 53 2.93 2.55 -10.04
C THR A 53 2.14 1.65 -10.98
N ILE A 54 0.83 1.58 -10.79
CA ILE A 54 -0.10 0.88 -11.68
C ILE A 54 -1.01 1.95 -12.27
N GLU A 55 -0.90 2.16 -13.57
CA GLU A 55 -1.73 3.09 -14.34
C GLU A 55 -2.83 2.29 -15.02
N ALA A 56 -4.07 2.57 -14.65
CA ALA A 56 -5.26 1.90 -15.14
C ALA A 56 -6.31 2.97 -15.51
N PRO A 57 -6.29 3.51 -16.76
CA PRO A 57 -7.12 4.63 -17.17
C PRO A 57 -8.62 4.36 -17.03
N ASP A 58 -9.04 3.13 -17.31
CA ASP A 58 -10.46 2.74 -17.32
C ASP A 58 -11.01 2.40 -15.92
N LEU A 59 -10.23 2.60 -14.85
CA LEU A 59 -10.69 2.32 -13.48
C LEU A 59 -11.91 3.18 -13.07
N SER A 60 -12.17 4.28 -13.74
CA SER A 60 -13.35 5.12 -13.54
C SER A 60 -14.61 4.60 -14.24
N VAL A 61 -14.47 3.65 -15.15
CA VAL A 61 -15.59 3.02 -15.87
C VAL A 61 -16.17 1.90 -14.99
N PRO A 62 -17.51 1.78 -14.86
CA PRO A 62 -18.12 0.70 -14.08
C PRO A 62 -18.01 -0.64 -14.81
N ASP A 63 -16.90 -1.33 -14.64
CA ASP A 63 -16.61 -2.67 -15.16
C ASP A 63 -16.07 -3.54 -14.02
N GLU A 64 -16.89 -4.48 -13.54
CA GLU A 64 -16.54 -5.34 -12.40
C GLU A 64 -15.39 -6.29 -12.73
N ASP A 65 -15.29 -6.77 -13.96
CA ASP A 65 -14.22 -7.67 -14.38
C ASP A 65 -12.88 -6.91 -14.43
N TYR A 66 -12.86 -5.72 -15.01
CA TYR A 66 -11.69 -4.87 -15.04
C TYR A 66 -11.23 -4.47 -13.62
N HIS A 67 -12.17 -4.07 -12.75
CA HIS A 67 -11.84 -3.73 -11.37
C HIS A 67 -11.27 -4.91 -10.59
N ARG A 68 -11.76 -6.13 -10.83
CA ARG A 68 -11.21 -7.34 -10.21
C ARG A 68 -9.79 -7.59 -10.67
N GLU A 69 -9.51 -7.49 -11.97
CA GLU A 69 -8.18 -7.69 -12.54
C GLU A 69 -7.16 -6.68 -12.00
N ILE A 70 -7.52 -5.40 -11.91
CA ILE A 70 -6.65 -4.39 -11.29
C ILE A 70 -6.42 -4.68 -9.80
N SER A 71 -7.45 -5.14 -9.09
CA SER A 71 -7.33 -5.54 -7.69
C SER A 71 -6.38 -6.73 -7.50
N GLU A 72 -6.40 -7.70 -8.42
CA GLU A 72 -5.48 -8.85 -8.44
C GLU A 72 -4.04 -8.41 -8.72
N GLU A 73 -3.82 -7.45 -9.63
CA GLU A 73 -2.51 -6.85 -9.90
C GLU A 73 -1.95 -6.14 -8.65
N VAL A 74 -2.76 -5.32 -7.99
CA VAL A 74 -2.39 -4.68 -6.71
C VAL A 74 -2.05 -5.73 -5.66
N ALA A 75 -2.87 -6.77 -5.52
CA ALA A 75 -2.65 -7.85 -4.57
C ALA A 75 -1.37 -8.65 -4.86
N HIS A 76 -1.04 -8.84 -6.14
CA HIS A 76 0.21 -9.48 -6.57
C HIS A 76 1.43 -8.70 -6.06
N HIS A 77 1.46 -7.40 -6.30
CA HIS A 77 2.56 -6.55 -5.85
C HIS A 77 2.64 -6.39 -4.33
N LEU A 78 1.50 -6.36 -3.64
CA LEU A 78 1.50 -6.38 -2.18
C LEU A 78 2.12 -7.67 -1.62
N ARG A 79 1.87 -8.83 -2.25
CA ARG A 79 2.49 -10.10 -1.85
C ARG A 79 4.00 -10.12 -2.06
N GLU A 80 4.51 -9.40 -3.07
CA GLU A 80 5.96 -9.25 -3.27
C GLU A 80 6.63 -8.39 -2.20
N LEU A 81 5.90 -7.40 -1.66
CA LEU A 81 6.40 -6.49 -0.63
C LEU A 81 6.28 -7.04 0.79
N ILE A 82 5.36 -7.98 1.02
CA ILE A 82 5.04 -8.53 2.34
C ILE A 82 5.58 -9.95 2.45
N ASP A 83 6.38 -10.23 3.49
CA ASP A 83 6.81 -11.60 3.80
C ASP A 83 5.64 -12.40 4.40
N LEU A 84 4.94 -13.15 3.57
CA LEU A 84 3.84 -14.02 3.99
C LEU A 84 4.32 -15.38 4.55
N GLY A 85 5.63 -15.65 4.55
CA GLY A 85 6.22 -16.90 5.02
C GLY A 85 6.09 -17.14 6.53
N ARG A 86 5.88 -16.09 7.32
CA ARG A 86 5.71 -16.13 8.78
C ARG A 86 4.45 -15.43 9.24
N GLN A 87 3.92 -15.79 10.40
CA GLN A 87 2.83 -15.05 11.02
C GLN A 87 3.33 -13.65 11.42
N GLN A 88 2.58 -12.63 11.02
CA GLN A 88 2.89 -11.23 11.29
C GLN A 88 1.73 -10.53 11.99
N SER A 89 2.06 -9.50 12.76
CA SER A 89 1.11 -8.51 13.26
C SER A 89 1.08 -7.31 12.29
N ILE A 90 -0.06 -7.10 11.67
CA ILE A 90 -0.25 -6.08 10.62
C ILE A 90 -1.24 -5.04 11.12
N LEU A 91 -0.84 -3.78 11.06
CA LEU A 91 -1.73 -2.64 11.28
C LEU A 91 -2.06 -1.99 9.94
N VAL A 92 -3.35 -1.92 9.61
CA VAL A 92 -3.82 -1.18 8.43
C VAL A 92 -4.40 0.16 8.88
N VAL A 93 -3.89 1.24 8.30
CA VAL A 93 -4.29 2.61 8.62
C VAL A 93 -4.99 3.21 7.41
N GLY A 94 -6.29 3.46 7.54
CA GLY A 94 -7.08 4.15 6.51
C GLY A 94 -7.04 5.66 6.75
N LEU A 95 -6.26 6.37 5.95
CA LEU A 95 -6.16 7.84 6.00
C LEU A 95 -7.30 8.49 5.22
N GLY A 96 -7.72 9.65 5.67
CA GLY A 96 -8.74 10.47 5.02
C GLY A 96 -10.04 10.58 5.80
N ASN A 97 -11.05 11.17 5.14
CA ASN A 97 -12.36 11.45 5.70
C ASN A 97 -13.44 10.57 5.04
N GLN A 98 -14.07 9.71 5.82
CA GLN A 98 -15.12 8.80 5.34
C GLN A 98 -16.34 9.51 4.75
N GLU A 99 -16.62 10.74 5.18
CA GLU A 99 -17.77 11.53 4.74
C GLU A 99 -17.52 12.23 3.40
N ILE A 100 -16.27 12.30 2.95
CA ILE A 100 -15.88 12.94 1.69
C ILE A 100 -15.51 11.86 0.67
N THR A 101 -16.29 11.70 -0.39
CA THR A 101 -16.10 10.63 -1.39
C THR A 101 -14.68 10.58 -1.95
N ALA A 102 -14.11 11.73 -2.31
CA ALA A 102 -12.76 11.82 -2.87
C ALA A 102 -11.64 11.46 -1.87
N ASP A 103 -11.95 11.43 -0.56
CA ASP A 103 -11.00 11.20 0.53
C ASP A 103 -11.35 9.94 1.35
N SER A 104 -12.29 9.11 0.86
CA SER A 104 -12.84 7.97 1.59
C SER A 104 -12.16 6.63 1.30
N LEU A 105 -11.17 6.57 0.40
CA LEU A 105 -10.52 5.31 -0.01
C LEU A 105 -9.93 4.56 1.19
N GLY A 106 -9.10 5.22 1.98
CA GLY A 106 -8.47 4.62 3.17
C GLY A 106 -9.47 4.10 4.18
N PRO A 107 -10.43 4.91 4.64
CA PRO A 107 -11.49 4.47 5.54
C PRO A 107 -12.30 3.29 5.01
N ARG A 108 -12.67 3.30 3.73
CA ARG A 108 -13.41 2.20 3.08
C ARG A 108 -12.58 0.93 2.97
N ALA A 109 -11.29 1.04 2.64
CA ALA A 109 -10.39 -0.11 2.61
C ALA A 109 -10.34 -0.80 3.98
N VAL A 110 -10.18 -0.05 5.06
CA VAL A 110 -10.15 -0.59 6.43
C VAL A 110 -11.49 -1.24 6.81
N SER A 111 -12.63 -0.61 6.46
CA SER A 111 -13.96 -1.14 6.80
C SER A 111 -14.30 -2.47 6.10
N ASN A 112 -13.63 -2.78 4.98
CA ASN A 112 -13.80 -4.04 4.25
C ASN A 112 -12.83 -5.15 4.68
N LEU A 113 -11.94 -4.91 5.64
CA LEU A 113 -10.98 -5.90 6.11
C LEU A 113 -11.54 -6.78 7.23
N HIS A 114 -11.17 -8.05 7.22
CA HIS A 114 -11.40 -8.95 8.33
C HIS A 114 -10.33 -8.78 9.42
N MET A 115 -10.72 -8.19 10.55
CA MET A 115 -9.84 -8.02 11.69
C MET A 115 -9.68 -9.33 12.45
N THR A 116 -8.45 -9.83 12.54
CA THR A 116 -8.15 -11.15 13.11
C THR A 116 -7.36 -11.10 14.42
N ARG A 117 -6.72 -9.96 14.74
CA ARG A 117 -5.85 -9.82 15.91
C ARG A 117 -6.56 -10.18 17.22
N HIS A 118 -7.78 -9.71 17.45
CA HIS A 118 -8.57 -10.02 18.65
C HIS A 118 -8.93 -11.49 18.73
N VAL A 119 -9.32 -12.12 17.61
CA VAL A 119 -9.65 -13.54 17.54
C VAL A 119 -8.46 -14.41 17.89
N ILE A 120 -7.29 -14.09 17.31
CA ILE A 120 -6.05 -14.84 17.57
C ILE A 120 -5.61 -14.69 19.04
N ARG A 121 -5.75 -13.50 19.63
CA ARG A 121 -5.41 -13.26 21.03
C ARG A 121 -6.34 -13.96 22.01
N GLU A 122 -7.64 -13.94 21.73
CA GLU A 122 -8.66 -14.53 22.63
C GLU A 122 -8.65 -16.05 22.58
N TYR A 123 -8.64 -16.61 21.39
CA TYR A 123 -8.81 -18.05 21.20
C TYR A 123 -7.51 -18.82 21.01
N GLY A 124 -6.37 -18.10 21.00
CA GLY A 124 -5.06 -18.73 20.87
C GLY A 124 -4.99 -19.64 19.65
N LEU A 125 -5.53 -19.20 18.51
CA LEU A 125 -5.53 -20.00 17.28
C LEU A 125 -4.09 -20.41 16.98
N LYS A 126 -3.69 -21.54 17.58
CA LYS A 126 -2.55 -22.29 17.12
C LYS A 126 -2.86 -22.60 15.67
N SER A 127 -2.21 -21.89 14.77
CA SER A 127 -2.32 -22.14 13.35
C SER A 127 -2.16 -23.65 13.17
N ASN A 128 -3.23 -24.33 12.73
CA ASN A 128 -3.04 -25.63 12.09
C ASN A 128 -1.95 -25.39 11.08
N GLU A 129 -0.96 -26.28 11.00
CA GLU A 129 0.27 -26.14 10.19
C GLU A 129 0.04 -25.71 8.74
N HIS A 130 -1.21 -25.68 8.30
CA HIS A 130 -1.63 -25.36 6.94
C HIS A 130 -2.26 -23.97 6.73
N MET A 131 -2.54 -23.19 7.80
CA MET A 131 -3.15 -21.87 7.66
C MET A 131 -2.54 -20.87 8.66
N LYS A 132 -1.46 -20.19 8.21
CA LYS A 132 -0.84 -19.11 8.97
C LYS A 132 -1.71 -17.85 8.84
N MET A 133 -2.58 -17.63 9.83
CA MET A 133 -3.40 -16.43 9.90
C MET A 133 -2.57 -15.28 10.49
N HIS A 134 -2.45 -14.17 9.77
CA HIS A 134 -1.83 -12.95 10.28
C HIS A 134 -2.73 -12.26 11.30
N GLN A 135 -2.14 -11.56 12.27
CA GLN A 135 -2.86 -10.73 13.23
C GLN A 135 -3.16 -9.35 12.61
N ILE A 136 -4.31 -9.20 11.98
CA ILE A 136 -4.72 -7.97 11.31
C ILE A 136 -5.52 -7.11 12.27
N SER A 137 -5.10 -5.86 12.42
CA SER A 137 -5.83 -4.78 13.08
C SER A 137 -5.93 -3.58 12.15
N GLY A 138 -6.96 -2.78 12.29
CA GLY A 138 -7.17 -1.60 11.47
C GLY A 138 -7.58 -0.39 12.31
N ILE A 139 -7.24 0.79 11.84
CA ILE A 139 -7.66 2.06 12.41
C ILE A 139 -7.97 3.07 11.30
N VAL A 140 -9.03 3.83 11.51
CA VAL A 140 -9.35 5.03 10.74
C VAL A 140 -9.20 6.21 11.70
N PRO A 141 -8.06 6.91 11.71
CA PRO A 141 -7.79 7.98 12.67
C PRO A 141 -8.68 9.20 12.48
N GLY A 142 -9.29 9.36 11.30
CA GLY A 142 -10.01 10.56 10.91
C GLY A 142 -9.08 11.72 10.56
N VAL A 143 -9.66 12.91 10.43
CA VAL A 143 -8.94 14.14 10.11
C VAL A 143 -8.83 15.06 11.33
N MET A 144 -7.84 15.94 11.34
CA MET A 144 -7.58 16.87 12.46
C MET A 144 -8.82 17.71 12.84
N ALA A 145 -9.63 18.07 11.86
CA ALA A 145 -10.87 18.83 12.13
C ALA A 145 -11.91 18.06 12.97
N GLN A 146 -11.85 16.72 12.96
CA GLN A 146 -12.75 15.87 13.74
C GLN A 146 -12.17 15.51 15.11
N THR A 147 -10.85 15.30 15.17
CA THR A 147 -10.18 14.76 16.35
C THR A 147 -9.46 15.80 17.19
N GLY A 148 -9.12 16.95 16.62
CA GLY A 148 -8.24 17.94 17.25
C GLY A 148 -6.78 17.51 17.39
N MET A 149 -6.41 16.36 16.84
CA MET A 149 -5.07 15.78 16.91
C MET A 149 -4.50 15.58 15.50
N GLU A 150 -3.18 15.67 15.39
CA GLU A 150 -2.49 15.25 14.17
C GLU A 150 -2.67 13.73 13.94
N THR A 151 -2.99 13.35 12.71
CA THR A 151 -3.13 11.92 12.33
C THR A 151 -1.90 11.10 12.72
N LEU A 152 -0.71 11.69 12.57
CA LEU A 152 0.56 11.05 12.93
C LEU A 152 0.67 10.75 14.42
N GLU A 153 0.15 11.62 15.30
CA GLU A 153 0.16 11.41 16.77
C GLU A 153 -0.68 10.19 17.12
N ILE A 154 -1.88 10.09 16.55
CA ILE A 154 -2.78 8.95 16.75
C ILE A 154 -2.12 7.66 16.29
N VAL A 155 -1.60 7.64 15.06
CA VAL A 155 -0.96 6.45 14.47
C VAL A 155 0.27 6.03 15.30
N ARG A 156 1.13 6.98 15.72
CA ARG A 156 2.29 6.69 16.57
C ARG A 156 1.88 6.09 17.91
N GLY A 157 0.83 6.60 18.53
CA GLY A 157 0.29 6.04 19.78
C GLY A 157 -0.14 4.59 19.60
N VAL A 158 -0.90 4.29 18.54
CA VAL A 158 -1.35 2.92 18.24
C VAL A 158 -0.17 2.01 17.90
N VAL A 159 0.79 2.45 17.09
CA VAL A 159 1.99 1.66 16.75
C VAL A 159 2.82 1.36 18.00
N SER A 160 3.02 2.36 18.88
CA SER A 160 3.75 2.18 20.13
C SER A 160 3.12 1.13 21.05
N GLU A 161 1.79 1.10 21.14
CA GLU A 161 1.04 0.16 21.98
C GLU A 161 0.91 -1.23 21.34
N THR A 162 0.61 -1.29 20.03
CA THR A 162 0.33 -2.57 19.36
C THR A 162 1.56 -3.27 18.83
N LYS A 163 2.64 -2.53 18.60
CA LYS A 163 3.94 -3.00 18.08
C LYS A 163 3.79 -3.93 16.87
N PRO A 164 3.17 -3.46 15.78
CA PRO A 164 2.99 -4.28 14.59
C PRO A 164 4.34 -4.55 13.90
N ASP A 165 4.47 -5.72 13.26
CA ASP A 165 5.61 -6.04 12.40
C ASP A 165 5.57 -5.22 11.10
N LEU A 166 4.35 -4.90 10.63
CA LEU A 166 4.09 -4.18 9.39
C LEU A 166 2.96 -3.17 9.56
N VAL A 167 3.13 -1.99 8.98
CA VAL A 167 2.07 -0.98 8.85
C VAL A 167 1.76 -0.77 7.36
N ILE A 168 0.50 -0.88 7.00
CA ILE A 168 -0.01 -0.56 5.65
C ILE A 168 -0.86 0.71 5.79
N ALA A 169 -0.44 1.80 5.18
CA ALA A 169 -1.23 3.02 5.11
C ALA A 169 -1.91 3.13 3.74
N VAL A 170 -3.21 3.36 3.74
CA VAL A 170 -4.04 3.55 2.53
C VAL A 170 -4.56 4.97 2.54
N ASP A 171 -4.30 5.69 1.45
CA ASP A 171 -4.67 7.09 1.30
C ASP A 171 -5.16 7.38 -0.13
N ALA A 172 -5.98 8.40 -0.29
CA ALA A 172 -6.41 8.94 -1.58
C ALA A 172 -5.68 10.24 -1.85
N LEU A 173 -4.88 10.28 -2.93
CA LEU A 173 -4.18 11.49 -3.34
C LEU A 173 -4.81 12.02 -4.63
N ALA A 174 -5.18 13.30 -4.63
CA ALA A 174 -5.59 13.97 -5.86
C ALA A 174 -4.36 14.17 -6.77
N ALA A 175 -4.41 13.65 -7.99
CA ALA A 175 -3.44 13.99 -9.02
C ALA A 175 -3.56 15.50 -9.34
N ARG A 176 -2.43 16.19 -9.38
CA ARG A 176 -2.33 17.57 -9.84
C ARG A 176 -1.91 17.65 -11.29
#